data_24e0b236fb8dbf309157db214cee060f
#
_entry.id   24e0b236fb8dbf309157db214cee060f
#
_cell.length_a   1.000
_cell.length_b   1.000
_cell.length_c   1.000
_cell.angle_alpha   90.00
_cell.angle_beta   90.00
_cell.angle_gamma   90.00
#
_symmetry.space_group_name_H-M   'P 1'
#
loop_
_entity.id
_entity.type
_entity.pdbx_description
1 polymer ?
#
loop_
_entity_poly.entity_id
_entity_poly.type
_entity_poly.pdbx_seq_one_letter_code
_entity_poly.pdbx_strand_id
1 'polypeptide(L)'
;MERPARFKCIRDDRTESEWLPTLREALSICPAGKQIDMAQSTPECWDGKNLDSADHRSHLSFLLRDKNSGKEYCPSTHPYLLPRLTFQRIFTIRPDDVTTTWRLSSDMPGDEPGSMAHADYIMAWNDEVHDRWMGSCINKLLTCSDGNLGDGAKLAANDLYRNAMASPGRRAPVPNRGEVLSLLLK
;
A
#
# COMPACT_ATOMS: atom_id res chain seq x y z
N MET A 1 -3.75 5.17 17.35
CA MET A 1 -2.80 6.18 16.82
C MET A 1 -2.64 5.86 15.34
N GLU A 2 -3.11 6.72 14.47
CA GLU A 2 -2.97 6.53 13.02
C GLU A 2 -1.50 6.72 12.63
N ARG A 3 -0.97 5.84 11.78
CA ARG A 3 0.25 6.16 11.04
C ARG A 3 -0.19 6.90 9.78
N PRO A 4 0.01 8.20 9.71
CA PRO A 4 -0.32 8.94 8.51
C PRO A 4 0.51 8.43 7.32
N ALA A 5 0.09 8.75 6.12
CA ALA A 5 0.93 8.55 4.95
C ALA A 5 2.27 9.24 5.15
N ARG A 6 3.31 8.65 4.57
CA ARG A 6 4.67 9.20 4.57
C ARG A 6 5.07 9.50 3.14
N PHE A 7 5.91 10.49 2.99
CA PHE A 7 6.32 10.98 1.68
C PHE A 7 7.84 11.01 1.59
N LYS A 8 8.39 10.76 0.42
CA LYS A 8 9.80 10.96 0.13
C LYS A 8 10.00 11.47 -1.29
N CYS A 9 11.10 12.18 -1.51
CA CYS A 9 11.54 12.61 -2.82
C CYS A 9 12.47 11.57 -3.44
N ILE A 10 12.16 11.11 -4.65
CA ILE A 10 13.02 10.23 -5.47
C ILE A 10 13.71 11.08 -6.52
N ARG A 11 15.04 11.05 -6.56
CA ARG A 11 15.90 11.81 -7.49
C ARG A 11 16.48 10.91 -8.58
N ASP A 12 17.06 11.50 -9.63
CA ASP A 12 17.54 10.75 -10.82
C ASP A 12 18.71 9.80 -10.53
N ASP A 13 19.52 10.11 -9.55
CA ASP A 13 20.67 9.31 -9.12
C ASP A 13 20.26 8.12 -8.23
N ARG A 14 18.95 7.81 -8.16
CA ARG A 14 18.37 6.86 -7.24
C ARG A 14 18.58 7.22 -5.76
N THR A 15 19.05 8.42 -5.47
CA THR A 15 19.03 8.91 -4.10
C THR A 15 17.60 9.26 -3.71
N GLU A 16 17.26 8.92 -2.51
CA GLU A 16 15.96 9.18 -1.91
C GLU A 16 16.17 10.07 -0.69
N SER A 17 15.20 10.94 -0.41
CA SER A 17 15.16 11.59 0.89
C SER A 17 14.78 10.56 1.97
N GLU A 18 14.99 10.93 3.21
CA GLU A 18 14.30 10.29 4.33
C GLU A 18 12.78 10.41 4.15
N TRP A 19 12.03 9.53 4.81
CA TRP A 19 10.58 9.61 4.86
C TRP A 19 10.15 10.83 5.68
N LEU A 20 9.38 11.70 5.05
CA LEU A 20 8.86 12.94 5.63
C LEU A 20 7.39 12.77 6.03
N PRO A 21 6.95 13.41 7.11
CA PRO A 21 5.60 13.21 7.65
C PRO A 21 4.51 13.91 6.83
N THR A 22 4.84 14.92 6.03
CA THR A 22 3.85 15.69 5.27
C THR A 22 4.22 15.80 3.79
N LEU A 23 3.18 15.89 2.96
CA LEU A 23 3.34 16.13 1.52
C LEU A 23 4.05 17.48 1.27
N ARG A 24 3.74 18.49 2.07
CA ARG A 24 4.32 19.83 1.96
C ARG A 24 5.83 19.81 2.17
N GLU A 25 6.31 19.12 3.21
CA GLU A 25 7.75 18.98 3.45
C GLU A 25 8.44 18.25 2.29
N ALA A 26 7.83 17.17 1.78
CA ALA A 26 8.39 16.45 0.66
C ALA A 26 8.47 17.31 -0.61
N LEU A 27 7.43 18.08 -0.91
CA LEU A 27 7.40 18.99 -2.06
C LEU A 27 8.40 20.14 -1.92
N SER A 28 8.70 20.58 -0.70
CA SER A 28 9.67 21.68 -0.45
C SER A 28 11.12 21.32 -0.85
N ILE A 29 11.43 20.02 -0.85
CA ILE A 29 12.78 19.51 -1.18
C ILE A 29 12.85 18.75 -2.52
N CYS A 30 11.70 18.58 -3.18
CA CYS A 30 11.60 17.79 -4.39
C CYS A 30 11.34 18.69 -5.61
N PRO A 31 12.35 18.92 -6.46
CA PRO A 31 12.20 19.81 -7.60
C PRO A 31 11.39 19.21 -8.75
N ALA A 32 10.97 20.07 -9.67
CA ALA A 32 10.34 19.64 -10.92
C ALA A 32 11.22 18.61 -11.69
N GLY A 33 10.59 17.67 -12.33
CA GLY A 33 11.23 16.55 -13.00
C GLY A 33 11.49 15.35 -12.09
N LYS A 34 11.35 15.49 -10.76
CA LYS A 34 11.53 14.42 -9.78
C LYS A 34 10.19 13.81 -9.36
N GLN A 35 10.24 12.83 -8.48
CA GLN A 35 9.06 12.08 -8.07
C GLN A 35 8.85 12.17 -6.57
N ILE A 36 7.60 12.29 -6.17
CA ILE A 36 7.15 12.07 -4.80
C ILE A 36 6.64 10.64 -4.69
N ASP A 37 7.19 9.88 -3.78
CA ASP A 37 6.67 8.59 -3.35
C ASP A 37 5.84 8.80 -2.07
N MET A 38 4.59 8.39 -2.11
CA MET A 38 3.69 8.34 -0.97
C MET A 38 3.49 6.88 -0.56
N ALA A 39 3.69 6.58 0.71
CA ALA A 39 3.44 5.25 1.27
C ALA A 39 2.52 5.32 2.48
N GLN A 40 1.56 4.40 2.52
CA GLN A 40 0.65 4.19 3.64
C GLN A 40 0.57 2.70 3.95
N SER A 41 0.67 2.35 5.22
CA SER A 41 0.59 0.96 5.68
C SER A 41 -0.69 0.72 6.47
N THR A 42 -1.22 -0.50 6.36
CA THR A 42 -2.33 -0.96 7.21
C THR A 42 -1.86 -1.18 8.65
N PRO A 43 -2.76 -1.11 9.64
CA PRO A 43 -2.50 -1.64 10.98
C PRO A 43 -2.15 -3.14 10.93
N GLU A 44 -1.32 -3.58 11.86
CA GLU A 44 -0.79 -4.95 11.90
C GLU A 44 -1.29 -5.78 13.09
N CYS A 45 -2.11 -5.20 13.96
CA CYS A 45 -2.60 -5.89 15.15
C CYS A 45 -4.13 -5.89 15.19
N TRP A 46 -4.72 -7.05 15.48
CA TRP A 46 -6.17 -7.25 15.54
C TRP A 46 -6.61 -7.64 16.94
N ASP A 47 -7.81 -7.22 17.35
CA ASP A 47 -8.39 -7.52 18.65
C ASP A 47 -8.81 -9.00 18.82
N GLY A 48 -8.86 -9.76 17.73
CA GLY A 48 -9.25 -11.17 17.74
C GLY A 48 -10.74 -11.43 17.86
N LYS A 49 -11.57 -10.41 17.76
CA LYS A 49 -13.02 -10.52 18.01
C LYS A 49 -13.87 -9.92 16.89
N ASN A 50 -13.56 -8.71 16.48
CA ASN A 50 -14.39 -7.95 15.57
C ASN A 50 -13.73 -7.90 14.18
N LEU A 51 -14.47 -8.26 13.13
CA LEU A 51 -14.02 -8.05 11.75
C LEU A 51 -14.19 -6.59 11.34
N ASP A 52 -15.05 -5.87 12.03
CA ASP A 52 -15.30 -4.45 11.87
C ASP A 52 -15.74 -3.85 13.20
N SER A 53 -15.61 -2.55 13.36
CA SER A 53 -16.04 -1.78 14.54
C SER A 53 -16.87 -0.59 14.11
N ALA A 54 -17.64 0.01 15.05
CA ALA A 54 -18.55 1.12 14.75
C ALA A 54 -17.85 2.34 14.09
N ASP A 55 -16.56 2.53 14.36
CA ASP A 55 -15.71 3.56 13.78
C ASP A 55 -14.85 3.04 12.61
N HIS A 56 -15.04 1.78 12.19
CA HIS A 56 -14.28 1.07 11.16
C HIS A 56 -12.75 1.03 11.41
N ARG A 57 -12.30 1.22 12.66
CA ARG A 57 -10.87 1.37 13.00
C ARG A 57 -10.46 0.70 14.30
N SER A 58 -11.27 0.79 15.35
CA SER A 58 -10.87 0.40 16.71
C SER A 58 -10.69 -1.11 16.92
N HIS A 59 -11.07 -1.96 15.96
CA HIS A 59 -10.75 -3.39 15.94
C HIS A 59 -9.31 -3.70 15.51
N LEU A 60 -8.59 -2.69 15.01
CA LEU A 60 -7.20 -2.79 14.56
C LEU A 60 -6.29 -1.82 15.34
N SER A 61 -5.01 -2.14 15.42
CA SER A 61 -4.00 -1.27 16.03
C SER A 61 -2.69 -1.39 15.26
N PHE A 62 -1.87 -0.35 15.30
CA PHE A 62 -0.49 -0.43 14.84
C PHE A 62 0.41 -1.07 15.90
N LEU A 63 1.51 -1.66 15.44
CA LEU A 63 2.57 -2.15 16.32
C LEU A 63 3.08 -1.02 17.21
N LEU A 64 3.28 -1.35 18.48
CA LEU A 64 4.02 -0.54 19.42
C LEU A 64 5.51 -0.87 19.30
N ARG A 65 6.35 0.11 19.61
CA ARG A 65 7.80 -0.09 19.65
C ARG A 65 8.33 0.15 21.05
N ASP A 66 8.99 -0.85 21.59
CA ASP A 66 9.71 -0.71 22.85
C ASP A 66 10.90 0.26 22.67
N LYS A 67 10.96 1.27 23.54
CA LYS A 67 11.95 2.36 23.42
C LYS A 67 13.38 1.91 23.72
N ASN A 68 13.54 0.86 24.50
CA ASN A 68 14.86 0.41 24.93
C ASN A 68 15.43 -0.64 23.97
N SER A 69 14.63 -1.64 23.60
CA SER A 69 15.07 -2.73 22.74
C SER A 69 14.82 -2.48 21.25
N GLY A 70 13.96 -1.50 20.91
CA GLY A 70 13.52 -1.25 19.54
C GLY A 70 12.57 -2.31 18.99
N LYS A 71 12.22 -3.33 19.79
CA LYS A 71 11.35 -4.44 19.37
C LYS A 71 9.92 -3.96 19.16
N GLU A 72 9.33 -4.39 18.06
CA GLU A 72 7.91 -4.14 17.76
C GLU A 72 7.05 -5.27 18.32
N TYR A 73 5.86 -4.91 18.83
CA TYR A 73 4.91 -5.85 19.40
C TYR A 73 3.48 -5.30 19.30
N CYS A 74 2.51 -6.21 19.31
CA CYS A 74 1.10 -5.84 19.38
C CYS A 74 0.69 -5.47 20.80
N PRO A 75 -0.17 -4.44 21.00
CA PRO A 75 -0.72 -4.13 22.32
C PRO A 75 -1.57 -5.30 22.82
N SER A 76 -1.67 -5.45 24.14
CA SER A 76 -2.45 -6.54 24.78
C SER A 76 -3.94 -6.55 24.41
N THR A 77 -4.48 -5.40 24.01
CA THR A 77 -5.86 -5.26 23.52
C THR A 77 -6.05 -5.81 22.10
N HIS A 78 -4.97 -5.95 21.32
CA HIS A 78 -4.96 -6.42 19.94
C HIS A 78 -3.84 -7.44 19.75
N PRO A 79 -3.94 -8.63 20.38
CA PRO A 79 -2.81 -9.54 20.51
C PRO A 79 -2.46 -10.30 19.22
N TYR A 80 -3.29 -10.25 18.20
CA TYR A 80 -3.11 -11.03 16.97
C TYR A 80 -2.38 -10.22 15.90
N LEU A 81 -1.22 -10.70 15.50
CA LEU A 81 -0.44 -10.08 14.44
C LEU A 81 -0.99 -10.43 13.06
N LEU A 82 -1.20 -9.41 12.24
CA LEU A 82 -1.63 -9.51 10.85
C LEU A 82 -0.48 -9.12 9.90
N PRO A 83 -0.48 -9.61 8.65
CA PRO A 83 0.42 -9.12 7.62
C PRO A 83 0.23 -7.63 7.37
N ARG A 84 1.34 -6.90 7.23
CA ARG A 84 1.32 -5.50 6.83
C ARG A 84 1.13 -5.39 5.34
N LEU A 85 0.12 -4.64 4.90
CA LEU A 85 0.00 -4.16 3.54
C LEU A 85 0.56 -2.74 3.46
N THR A 86 1.35 -2.45 2.45
CA THR A 86 1.83 -1.11 2.17
C THR A 86 1.39 -0.70 0.78
N PHE A 87 0.64 0.40 0.73
CA PHE A 87 0.24 1.03 -0.51
C PHE A 87 1.22 2.13 -0.85
N GLN A 88 1.75 2.09 -2.07
CA GLN A 88 2.66 3.12 -2.56
C GLN A 88 2.11 3.75 -3.82
N ARG A 89 2.27 5.06 -3.94
CA ARG A 89 1.93 5.81 -5.14
C ARG A 89 3.01 6.82 -5.46
N ILE A 90 3.50 6.76 -6.69
CA ILE A 90 4.54 7.67 -7.18
C ILE A 90 3.89 8.72 -8.08
N PHE A 91 4.19 9.98 -7.81
CA PHE A 91 3.76 11.15 -8.57
C PHE A 91 4.98 11.86 -9.16
N THR A 92 4.98 12.11 -10.45
CA THR A 92 6.02 12.92 -11.10
C THR A 92 5.65 14.39 -11.01
N ILE A 93 6.56 15.23 -10.52
CA ILE A 93 6.40 16.68 -10.51
C ILE A 93 6.78 17.19 -11.90
N ARG A 94 5.83 17.78 -12.62
CA ARG A 94 6.08 18.37 -13.94
C ARG A 94 6.61 19.80 -13.78
N PRO A 95 7.32 20.34 -14.78
CA PRO A 95 7.85 21.72 -14.71
C PRO A 95 6.77 22.80 -14.53
N ASP A 96 5.56 22.54 -15.01
CA ASP A 96 4.42 23.45 -14.99
C ASP A 96 3.46 23.21 -13.81
N ASP A 97 3.76 22.21 -12.95
CA ASP A 97 2.91 21.92 -11.80
C ASP A 97 3.05 23.00 -10.72
N VAL A 98 1.92 23.49 -10.24
CA VAL A 98 1.84 24.39 -9.08
C VAL A 98 1.76 23.55 -7.80
N THR A 99 2.89 23.05 -7.33
CA THR A 99 2.97 22.10 -6.21
C THR A 99 2.43 22.64 -4.89
N THR A 100 2.37 23.96 -4.72
CA THR A 100 1.78 24.60 -3.54
C THR A 100 0.28 24.35 -3.39
N THR A 101 -0.38 23.94 -4.49
CA THR A 101 -1.81 23.61 -4.51
C THR A 101 -2.07 22.11 -4.42
N TRP A 102 -1.02 21.30 -4.41
CA TRP A 102 -1.17 19.86 -4.35
C TRP A 102 -1.79 19.41 -3.03
N ARG A 103 -2.79 18.56 -3.14
CA ARG A 103 -3.45 17.87 -2.03
C ARG A 103 -4.06 16.58 -2.52
N LEU A 104 -4.36 15.66 -1.63
CA LEU A 104 -5.10 14.45 -1.97
C LEU A 104 -6.58 14.74 -2.15
N SER A 105 -7.25 13.94 -2.98
CA SER A 105 -8.70 14.06 -3.19
C SER A 105 -9.52 13.81 -1.91
N SER A 106 -8.94 13.11 -0.96
CA SER A 106 -9.51 12.80 0.35
C SER A 106 -9.30 13.90 1.40
N ASP A 107 -8.42 14.86 1.15
CA ASP A 107 -8.19 15.97 2.09
C ASP A 107 -9.41 16.89 2.12
N MET A 108 -9.94 17.17 3.30
CA MET A 108 -11.03 18.12 3.50
C MET A 108 -10.51 19.57 3.51
N PRO A 109 -11.37 20.57 3.25
CA PRO A 109 -10.99 21.96 3.42
C PRO A 109 -10.48 22.25 4.84
N GLY A 110 -9.26 22.75 4.95
CA GLY A 110 -8.61 23.02 6.24
C GLY A 110 -7.62 21.96 6.70
N ASP A 111 -7.63 20.77 6.09
CA ASP A 111 -6.64 19.74 6.41
C ASP A 111 -5.24 20.10 5.88
N GLU A 112 -4.21 19.62 6.57
CA GLU A 112 -2.87 19.62 6.01
C GLU A 112 -2.81 18.71 4.77
N PRO A 113 -2.28 19.20 3.64
CA PRO A 113 -2.21 18.41 2.42
C PRO A 113 -1.51 17.06 2.61
N GLY A 114 -2.21 15.99 2.20
CA GLY A 114 -1.72 14.62 2.34
C GLY A 114 -2.06 13.94 3.67
N SER A 115 -2.74 14.63 4.60
CA SER A 115 -3.04 14.08 5.93
C SER A 115 -4.16 13.04 5.93
N MET A 116 -5.09 13.13 4.96
CA MET A 116 -6.26 12.24 4.86
C MET A 116 -6.06 11.13 3.81
N ALA A 117 -4.82 10.68 3.63
CA ALA A 117 -4.55 9.57 2.73
C ALA A 117 -5.30 8.31 3.16
N HIS A 118 -6.00 7.69 2.21
CA HIS A 118 -6.58 6.37 2.38
C HIS A 118 -6.31 5.51 1.14
N ALA A 119 -6.41 4.21 1.31
CA ALA A 119 -6.30 3.25 0.23
C ALA A 119 -7.34 2.15 0.42
N ASP A 120 -8.02 1.82 -0.66
CA ASP A 120 -8.97 0.72 -0.71
C ASP A 120 -8.32 -0.49 -1.35
N TYR A 121 -8.53 -1.65 -0.76
CA TYR A 121 -8.07 -2.91 -1.29
C TYR A 121 -9.26 -3.84 -1.52
N ILE A 122 -9.51 -4.13 -2.79
CA ILE A 122 -10.51 -5.12 -3.17
C ILE A 122 -9.80 -6.44 -3.43
N MET A 123 -10.03 -7.40 -2.54
CA MET A 123 -9.44 -8.72 -2.66
C MET A 123 -10.25 -9.58 -3.63
N ALA A 124 -9.57 -10.14 -4.63
CA ALA A 124 -10.15 -11.09 -5.59
C ALA A 124 -9.13 -12.22 -5.88
N TRP A 125 -8.55 -12.77 -4.83
CA TRP A 125 -7.62 -13.88 -4.92
C TRP A 125 -8.38 -15.19 -5.16
N ASN A 126 -7.74 -16.11 -5.86
CA ASN A 126 -8.12 -17.50 -5.80
C ASN A 126 -7.71 -18.05 -4.42
N ASP A 127 -8.64 -18.66 -3.69
CA ASP A 127 -8.44 -19.08 -2.29
C ASP A 127 -7.26 -20.05 -2.15
N GLU A 128 -7.12 -21.03 -3.06
CA GLU A 128 -6.01 -21.98 -3.04
C GLU A 128 -4.65 -21.31 -3.20
N VAL A 129 -4.55 -20.33 -4.12
CA VAL A 129 -3.32 -19.56 -4.34
C VAL A 129 -3.02 -18.67 -3.15
N HIS A 130 -4.05 -18.03 -2.58
CA HIS A 130 -3.92 -17.21 -1.39
C HIS A 130 -3.41 -18.03 -0.20
N ASP A 131 -4.04 -19.14 0.11
CA ASP A 131 -3.67 -20.00 1.24
C ASP A 131 -2.27 -20.57 1.08
N ARG A 132 -1.90 -20.95 -0.14
CA ARG A 132 -0.56 -21.40 -0.48
C ARG A 132 0.49 -20.30 -0.22
N TRP A 133 0.23 -19.08 -0.67
CA TRP A 133 1.10 -17.94 -0.45
C TRP A 133 1.21 -17.59 1.04
N MET A 134 0.08 -17.54 1.74
CA MET A 134 0.04 -17.31 3.18
C MET A 134 0.85 -18.36 3.95
N GLY A 135 0.61 -19.64 3.70
CA GLY A 135 1.27 -20.73 4.41
C GLY A 135 2.75 -20.93 4.08
N SER A 136 3.13 -20.68 2.82
CA SER A 136 4.49 -20.95 2.34
C SER A 136 5.42 -19.74 2.42
N CYS A 137 4.87 -18.52 2.46
CA CYS A 137 5.64 -17.29 2.46
C CYS A 137 5.35 -16.40 3.65
N ILE A 138 4.13 -15.86 3.75
CA ILE A 138 3.82 -14.78 4.68
C ILE A 138 3.97 -15.23 6.13
N ASN A 139 3.38 -16.36 6.50
CA ASN A 139 3.47 -16.90 7.86
C ASN A 139 4.88 -17.35 8.24
N LYS A 140 5.77 -17.53 7.26
CA LYS A 140 7.18 -17.85 7.48
C LYS A 140 8.08 -16.61 7.48
N LEU A 141 7.50 -15.42 7.33
CA LEU A 141 8.20 -14.13 7.26
C LEU A 141 9.28 -14.09 6.15
N LEU A 142 9.02 -14.76 5.02
CA LEU A 142 9.91 -14.76 3.87
C LEU A 142 9.64 -13.54 2.97
N THR A 143 10.63 -13.15 2.20
CA THR A 143 10.47 -12.15 1.14
C THR A 143 9.99 -12.84 -0.14
N CYS A 144 8.73 -12.61 -0.52
CA CYS A 144 8.11 -13.23 -1.68
C CYS A 144 7.60 -12.16 -2.64
N SER A 145 8.55 -11.47 -3.29
CA SER A 145 8.28 -10.49 -4.34
C SER A 145 8.04 -11.16 -5.70
N ASP A 146 7.55 -10.36 -6.65
CA ASP A 146 7.44 -10.73 -8.06
C ASP A 146 6.64 -12.02 -8.33
N GLY A 147 5.60 -12.23 -7.53
CA GLY A 147 4.71 -13.38 -7.67
C GLY A 147 5.25 -14.69 -7.10
N ASN A 148 6.37 -14.68 -6.39
CA ASN A 148 6.89 -15.87 -5.71
C ASN A 148 5.96 -16.28 -4.56
N LEU A 149 5.53 -17.56 -4.53
CA LEU A 149 4.63 -18.08 -3.49
C LEU A 149 5.37 -18.63 -2.26
N GLY A 150 6.71 -18.66 -2.26
CA GLY A 150 7.51 -19.14 -1.14
C GLY A 150 7.78 -20.65 -1.10
N ASP A 151 7.26 -21.40 -2.05
CA ASP A 151 7.40 -22.86 -2.18
C ASP A 151 8.04 -23.31 -3.49
N GLY A 152 8.64 -22.37 -4.22
CA GLY A 152 9.24 -22.58 -5.53
C GLY A 152 8.27 -22.33 -6.70
N ALA A 153 6.97 -22.17 -6.45
CA ALA A 153 6.04 -21.76 -7.49
C ALA A 153 6.03 -20.22 -7.63
N LYS A 154 5.71 -19.78 -8.84
CA LYS A 154 5.63 -18.36 -9.17
C LYS A 154 4.38 -18.05 -9.98
N LEU A 155 3.68 -16.99 -9.59
CA LEU A 155 2.56 -16.46 -10.38
C LEU A 155 3.10 -15.93 -11.72
N ALA A 156 2.40 -16.26 -12.79
CA ALA A 156 2.68 -15.69 -14.10
C ALA A 156 1.63 -14.63 -14.44
N ALA A 157 2.09 -13.51 -15.01
CA ALA A 157 1.17 -12.53 -15.56
C ALA A 157 0.44 -13.14 -16.77
N ASN A 158 -0.89 -13.04 -16.78
CA ASN A 158 -1.68 -13.46 -17.95
C ASN A 158 -1.53 -12.45 -19.10
N ASP A 159 -1.97 -12.83 -20.29
CA ASP A 159 -1.83 -11.99 -21.48
C ASP A 159 -2.64 -10.70 -21.41
N LEU A 160 -3.77 -10.69 -20.70
CA LEU A 160 -4.56 -9.49 -20.45
C LEU A 160 -3.75 -8.44 -19.66
N TYR A 161 -3.07 -8.87 -18.59
CA TYR A 161 -2.21 -7.98 -17.81
C TYR A 161 -0.99 -7.50 -18.62
N ARG A 162 -0.33 -8.40 -19.34
CA ARG A 162 0.82 -8.03 -20.20
C ARG A 162 0.43 -7.02 -21.28
N ASN A 163 -0.73 -7.21 -21.93
CA ASN A 163 -1.23 -6.29 -22.95
C ASN A 163 -1.64 -4.94 -22.37
N ALA A 164 -2.22 -4.92 -21.17
CA ALA A 164 -2.56 -3.68 -20.47
C ALA A 164 -1.31 -2.88 -20.08
N MET A 165 -0.25 -3.54 -19.64
CA MET A 165 1.02 -2.89 -19.28
C MET A 165 1.86 -2.46 -20.47
N ALA A 166 1.73 -3.15 -21.61
CA ALA A 166 2.43 -2.79 -22.85
C ALA A 166 1.85 -1.56 -23.56
N SER A 167 0.69 -1.05 -23.13
CA SER A 167 0.02 0.10 -23.74
C SER A 167 -0.11 1.25 -22.72
N PRO A 168 0.99 2.01 -22.46
CA PRO A 168 0.93 3.16 -21.57
C PRO A 168 -0.10 4.17 -22.07
N GLY A 169 -1.09 4.48 -21.26
CA GLY A 169 -2.16 5.44 -21.54
C GLY A 169 -3.50 4.84 -21.99
N ARG A 170 -3.61 3.56 -22.23
CA ARG A 170 -4.93 2.89 -22.32
C ARG A 170 -5.31 2.37 -20.93
N ARG A 171 -6.49 2.80 -20.43
CA ARG A 171 -7.12 2.10 -19.31
C ARG A 171 -7.34 0.67 -19.77
N ALA A 172 -6.85 -0.31 -19.00
CA ALA A 172 -7.23 -1.70 -19.21
C ALA A 172 -8.76 -1.78 -19.29
N PRO A 173 -9.33 -2.48 -20.25
CA PRO A 173 -10.76 -2.71 -20.25
C PRO A 173 -11.12 -3.37 -18.93
N VAL A 174 -12.05 -2.78 -18.19
CA VAL A 174 -12.60 -3.41 -16.98
C VAL A 174 -13.41 -4.60 -17.48
N PRO A 175 -12.99 -5.85 -17.19
CA PRO A 175 -13.73 -7.00 -17.64
C PRO A 175 -15.12 -6.95 -17.02
N ASN A 176 -16.15 -7.26 -17.81
CA ASN A 176 -17.50 -7.34 -17.28
C ASN A 176 -17.60 -8.52 -16.29
N ARG A 177 -18.62 -8.51 -15.45
CA ARG A 177 -18.80 -9.52 -14.38
C ARG A 177 -18.81 -10.97 -14.89
N GLY A 178 -19.25 -11.22 -16.12
CA GLY A 178 -19.27 -12.52 -16.77
C GLY A 178 -17.88 -12.99 -17.23
N GLU A 179 -17.04 -12.07 -17.68
CA GLU A 179 -15.67 -12.37 -18.11
C GLU A 179 -14.76 -12.70 -16.92
N VAL A 180 -14.94 -12.03 -15.79
CA VAL A 180 -14.21 -12.35 -14.55
C VAL A 180 -14.54 -13.76 -14.08
N LEU A 181 -15.82 -14.16 -14.09
CA LEU A 181 -16.24 -15.51 -13.71
C LEU A 181 -15.69 -16.58 -14.65
N SER A 182 -15.58 -16.33 -15.96
CA SER A 182 -15.04 -17.28 -16.92
C SER A 182 -13.52 -17.46 -16.83
N LEU A 183 -12.79 -16.46 -16.30
CA LEU A 183 -11.36 -16.53 -16.07
C LEU A 183 -10.99 -17.25 -14.76
N LEU A 184 -11.90 -17.28 -13.80
CA LEU A 184 -11.71 -17.98 -12.52
C LEU A 184 -12.08 -19.47 -12.57
N LEU A 185 -12.72 -19.93 -13.65
CA LEU A 185 -13.21 -21.31 -13.82
C LEU A 185 -12.40 -22.13 -14.86
N LYS A 186 -11.26 -21.65 -15.29
CA LYS A 186 -10.28 -22.35 -16.12
C LYS A 186 -8.98 -22.54 -15.36
#